data_cb90becc076cb1955f258d8aca82c97f
#
_entry.id   cb90becc076cb1955f258d8aca82c97f
#
_cell.length_a   1.000
_cell.length_b   1.000
_cell.length_c   1.000
_cell.angle_alpha   90.00
_cell.angle_beta   90.00
_cell.angle_gamma   90.00
#
_symmetry.space_group_name_H-M   'P 1'
#
loop_
_entity.id
_entity.type
_entity.pdbx_description
1 polymer ?
#
loop_
_entity_poly.entity_id
_entity_poly.type
_entity_poly.pdbx_seq_one_letter_code
_entity_poly.pdbx_strand_id
1 'polypeptide(L)'
;MNLYHNDMFDVFPNIEPQSIDLLLTDFPYGTLNKRRNEWDKIIDYDRFWHYVDIICKPNCAIVSTASQPFTSVLISTNYTNFKYCLVWEKSKSTGYLNAKKQPMRSHEDIVVFYKKQPTYNPQMTV
;
A
#
# COMPACT_ATOMS: atom_id res chain seq x y z
N MET A 1 13.78 -16.78 -7.43
CA MET A 1 13.41 -15.38 -7.15
C MET A 1 13.60 -14.57 -8.42
N ASN A 2 12.59 -13.84 -8.87
CA ASN A 2 12.67 -12.94 -10.03
C ASN A 2 12.81 -11.51 -9.53
N LEU A 3 13.68 -10.72 -10.16
CA LEU A 3 13.90 -9.31 -9.83
C LEU A 3 13.68 -8.48 -11.11
N TYR A 4 12.84 -7.47 -11.03
CA TYR A 4 12.52 -6.55 -12.12
C TYR A 4 12.87 -5.13 -11.70
N HIS A 5 13.53 -4.38 -12.59
CA HIS A 5 13.81 -2.97 -12.42
C HIS A 5 13.06 -2.19 -13.51
N ASN A 6 11.74 -2.11 -13.37
CA ASN A 6 10.83 -1.48 -14.33
C ASN A 6 9.63 -0.88 -13.59
N ASP A 7 8.82 -0.10 -14.31
CA ASP A 7 7.49 0.28 -13.85
C ASP A 7 6.63 -0.97 -13.63
N MET A 8 5.85 -0.99 -12.54
CA MET A 8 5.01 -2.15 -12.20
C MET A 8 4.01 -2.48 -13.31
N PHE A 9 3.51 -1.48 -14.03
CA PHE A 9 2.56 -1.69 -15.12
C PHE A 9 3.17 -2.33 -16.37
N ASP A 10 4.49 -2.29 -16.50
CA ASP A 10 5.23 -3.03 -17.54
C ASP A 10 5.54 -4.46 -17.09
N VAL A 11 5.61 -4.69 -15.78
CA VAL A 11 5.90 -6.02 -15.20
C VAL A 11 4.63 -6.86 -15.07
N PHE A 12 3.52 -6.31 -14.63
CA PHE A 12 2.28 -7.04 -14.36
C PHE A 12 1.80 -7.93 -15.51
N PRO A 13 1.86 -7.51 -16.80
CA PRO A 13 1.47 -8.38 -17.92
C PRO A 13 2.30 -9.66 -18.06
N ASN A 14 3.49 -9.70 -17.47
CA ASN A 14 4.41 -10.84 -17.53
C ASN A 14 4.29 -11.78 -16.31
N ILE A 15 3.42 -11.45 -15.35
CA ILE A 15 3.16 -12.28 -14.18
C ILE A 15 2.05 -13.27 -14.53
N GLU A 16 2.29 -14.54 -14.19
CA GLU A 16 1.30 -15.60 -14.40
C GLU A 16 0.00 -15.28 -13.66
N PRO A 17 -1.17 -15.38 -14.32
CA PRO A 17 -2.46 -15.17 -13.68
C PRO A 17 -2.66 -16.08 -12.46
N GLN A 18 -3.31 -15.55 -11.42
CA GLN A 18 -3.63 -16.29 -10.19
C GLN A 18 -2.42 -16.96 -9.52
N SER A 19 -1.23 -16.32 -9.61
CA SER A 19 0.01 -16.86 -9.06
C SER A 19 0.45 -16.18 -7.76
N ILE A 20 -0.05 -14.99 -7.45
CA ILE A 20 0.39 -14.19 -6.30
C ILE A 20 -0.46 -14.52 -5.05
N ASP A 21 0.22 -14.90 -3.97
CA ASP A 21 -0.37 -15.16 -2.65
C ASP A 21 -0.37 -13.94 -1.73
N LEU A 22 0.61 -13.05 -1.90
CA LEU A 22 0.76 -11.81 -1.15
C LEU A 22 1.32 -10.73 -2.08
N LEU A 23 0.68 -9.57 -2.11
CA LEU A 23 1.18 -8.37 -2.75
C LEU A 23 1.50 -7.34 -1.67
N LEU A 24 2.78 -7.03 -1.49
CA LEU A 24 3.26 -6.02 -0.55
C LEU A 24 3.82 -4.84 -1.34
N THR A 25 3.34 -3.64 -1.08
CA THR A 25 3.69 -2.44 -1.84
C THR A 25 3.85 -1.20 -0.97
N ASP A 26 4.63 -0.25 -1.47
CA ASP A 26 4.78 1.10 -0.93
C ASP A 26 4.57 2.08 -2.09
N PHE A 27 3.36 2.62 -2.19
CA PHE A 27 2.99 3.54 -3.27
C PHE A 27 3.58 4.93 -3.07
N PRO A 28 3.79 5.71 -4.14
CA PRO A 28 4.01 7.14 -4.02
C PRO A 28 2.74 7.84 -3.50
N TYR A 29 2.88 8.62 -2.44
CA TYR A 29 1.72 9.24 -1.76
C TYR A 29 1.18 10.50 -2.44
N GLY A 30 1.93 11.07 -3.41
CA GLY A 30 1.57 12.31 -4.09
C GLY A 30 1.61 13.56 -3.20
N THR A 31 2.31 13.48 -2.07
CA THR A 31 2.33 14.54 -1.05
C THR A 31 3.58 15.40 -1.08
N LEU A 32 4.59 14.99 -1.84
CA LEU A 32 5.87 15.70 -1.93
C LEU A 32 5.84 16.82 -2.96
N ASN A 33 6.79 17.75 -2.84
CA ASN A 33 6.90 18.86 -3.77
C ASN A 33 7.25 18.35 -5.18
N LYS A 34 6.34 18.51 -6.13
CA LYS A 34 6.44 18.05 -7.52
C LYS A 34 7.69 18.53 -8.26
N ARG A 35 8.25 19.70 -7.91
CA ARG A 35 9.47 20.22 -8.54
C ARG A 35 10.73 19.43 -8.18
N ARG A 36 10.74 18.72 -7.06
CA ARG A 36 11.89 17.96 -6.55
C ARG A 36 11.69 16.45 -6.56
N ASN A 37 10.45 16.00 -6.68
CA ASN A 37 10.07 14.58 -6.53
C ASN A 37 9.09 14.20 -7.64
N GLU A 38 9.60 14.10 -8.87
CA GLU A 38 8.78 13.72 -10.04
C GLU A 38 8.21 12.30 -9.94
N TRP A 39 8.86 11.43 -9.15
CA TRP A 39 8.44 10.05 -8.89
C TRP A 39 7.23 9.95 -7.96
N ASP A 40 6.96 10.99 -7.13
CA ASP A 40 5.82 11.00 -6.20
C ASP A 40 4.52 11.40 -6.94
N LYS A 41 4.15 10.61 -7.93
CA LYS A 41 2.90 10.76 -8.69
C LYS A 41 1.90 9.71 -8.25
N ILE A 42 0.65 10.14 -8.04
CA ILE A 42 -0.46 9.21 -7.79
C ILE A 42 -0.59 8.28 -9.00
N ILE A 43 -0.64 6.98 -8.73
CA ILE A 43 -0.78 5.95 -9.75
C ILE A 43 -2.24 5.87 -10.25
N ASP A 44 -2.42 5.21 -11.36
CA ASP A 44 -3.74 4.81 -11.87
C ASP A 44 -4.26 3.61 -11.07
N TYR A 45 -5.12 3.87 -10.07
CA TYR A 45 -5.65 2.82 -9.20
C TYR A 45 -6.63 1.89 -9.91
N ASP A 46 -7.39 2.37 -10.88
CA ASP A 46 -8.30 1.51 -11.65
C ASP A 46 -7.50 0.46 -12.42
N ARG A 47 -6.43 0.89 -13.07
CA ARG A 47 -5.49 0.00 -13.75
C ARG A 47 -4.78 -0.94 -12.76
N PHE A 48 -4.36 -0.44 -11.60
CA PHE A 48 -3.73 -1.25 -10.56
C PHE A 48 -4.65 -2.38 -10.08
N TRP A 49 -5.88 -2.07 -9.68
CA TRP A 49 -6.82 -3.07 -9.19
C TRP A 49 -7.24 -4.05 -10.27
N HIS A 50 -7.31 -3.62 -11.54
CA HIS A 50 -7.54 -4.51 -12.67
C HIS A 50 -6.43 -5.58 -12.76
N TYR A 51 -5.15 -5.20 -12.67
CA TYR A 51 -4.06 -6.18 -12.66
C TYR A 51 -4.04 -7.06 -11.42
N VAL A 52 -4.32 -6.50 -10.26
CA VAL A 52 -4.46 -7.29 -9.02
C VAL A 52 -5.48 -8.41 -9.20
N ASP A 53 -6.60 -8.13 -9.85
CA ASP A 53 -7.65 -9.13 -10.12
C ASP A 53 -7.18 -10.25 -11.07
N ILE A 54 -6.24 -9.96 -11.94
CA ILE A 54 -5.68 -10.95 -12.86
C ILE A 54 -4.61 -11.80 -12.19
N ILE A 55 -3.62 -11.17 -11.53
CA ILE A 55 -2.41 -11.86 -11.06
C ILE A 55 -2.56 -12.48 -9.66
N CYS A 56 -3.41 -11.91 -8.81
CA CYS A 56 -3.57 -12.36 -7.43
C CYS A 56 -4.56 -13.54 -7.34
N LYS A 57 -4.24 -14.48 -6.47
CA LYS A 57 -5.18 -15.54 -6.08
C LYS A 57 -6.40 -14.95 -5.36
N PRO A 58 -7.55 -15.65 -5.33
CA PRO A 58 -8.75 -15.16 -4.62
C PRO A 58 -8.54 -14.85 -3.13
N ASN A 59 -7.61 -15.55 -2.49
CA ASN A 59 -7.23 -15.39 -1.08
C ASN A 59 -5.89 -14.65 -0.89
N CYS A 60 -5.45 -13.91 -1.91
CA CYS A 60 -4.27 -13.05 -1.81
C CYS A 60 -4.55 -11.89 -0.84
N ALA A 61 -3.60 -11.61 0.04
CA ALA A 61 -3.58 -10.36 0.80
C ALA A 61 -2.83 -9.28 0.02
N ILE A 62 -3.43 -8.10 -0.08
CA ILE A 62 -2.80 -6.90 -0.64
C ILE A 62 -2.53 -5.96 0.52
N VAL A 63 -1.26 -5.64 0.74
CA VAL A 63 -0.78 -4.88 1.90
C VAL A 63 0.02 -3.68 1.40
N SER A 64 -0.32 -2.50 1.86
CA SER A 64 0.39 -1.27 1.49
C SER A 64 0.70 -0.42 2.71
N THR A 65 1.90 0.16 2.75
CA THR A 65 2.18 1.28 3.64
C THR A 65 1.42 2.51 3.18
N ALA A 66 1.00 3.35 4.10
CA ALA A 66 0.28 4.58 3.82
C ALA A 66 0.41 5.58 4.98
N SER A 67 0.12 6.84 4.70
CA SER A 67 0.01 7.90 5.71
C SER A 67 -1.06 8.90 5.29
N GLN A 68 -1.80 9.45 6.25
CA GLN A 68 -2.86 10.42 5.94
C GLN A 68 -2.32 11.68 5.22
N PRO A 69 -3.03 12.23 4.22
CA PRO A 69 -4.38 11.87 3.75
C PRO A 69 -4.40 10.70 2.76
N PHE A 70 -3.25 10.21 2.31
CA PHE A 70 -3.14 9.14 1.31
C PHE A 70 -3.84 7.85 1.75
N THR A 71 -3.78 7.48 3.04
CA THR A 71 -4.49 6.31 3.58
C THR A 71 -5.98 6.33 3.21
N SER A 72 -6.65 7.47 3.41
CA SER A 72 -8.07 7.61 3.09
C SER A 72 -8.34 7.51 1.59
N VAL A 73 -7.46 8.08 0.76
CA VAL A 73 -7.55 7.98 -0.70
C VAL A 73 -7.41 6.53 -1.13
N LEU A 74 -6.37 5.83 -0.67
CA LEU A 74 -6.12 4.44 -1.01
C LEU A 74 -7.30 3.53 -0.64
N ILE A 75 -7.85 3.68 0.57
CA ILE A 75 -9.03 2.91 1.02
C ILE A 75 -10.22 3.17 0.09
N SER A 76 -10.45 4.41 -0.32
CA SER A 76 -11.59 4.75 -1.19
C SER A 76 -11.51 4.11 -2.58
N THR A 77 -10.30 3.83 -3.07
CA THR A 77 -10.12 3.20 -4.40
C THR A 77 -10.61 1.75 -4.45
N ASN A 78 -10.71 1.06 -3.30
CA ASN A 78 -11.20 -0.33 -3.22
C ASN A 78 -11.87 -0.61 -1.87
N TYR A 79 -12.81 0.22 -1.50
CA TYR A 79 -13.50 0.16 -0.22
C TYR A 79 -14.12 -1.22 0.07
N THR A 80 -14.67 -1.88 -0.95
CA THR A 80 -15.32 -3.19 -0.81
C THR A 80 -14.37 -4.28 -0.29
N ASN A 81 -13.11 -4.24 -0.71
CA ASN A 81 -12.10 -5.23 -0.33
C ASN A 81 -11.22 -4.76 0.83
N PHE A 82 -11.34 -3.51 1.28
CA PHE A 82 -10.67 -3.02 2.48
C PHE A 82 -11.11 -3.80 3.71
N LYS A 83 -10.16 -4.14 4.60
CA LYS A 83 -10.44 -4.90 5.82
C LYS A 83 -10.06 -4.17 7.09
N TYR A 84 -8.80 -3.77 7.23
CA TYR A 84 -8.30 -3.07 8.41
C TYR A 84 -6.98 -2.36 8.13
N CYS A 85 -6.60 -1.48 9.05
CA CYS A 85 -5.26 -0.93 9.14
C CYS A 85 -4.53 -1.49 10.36
N LEU A 86 -3.22 -1.71 10.20
CA LEU A 86 -2.29 -1.87 11.31
C LEU A 86 -1.52 -0.56 11.49
N VAL A 87 -1.00 -0.34 12.69
CA VAL A 87 -0.19 0.83 13.01
C VAL A 87 1.28 0.44 12.99
N TRP A 88 2.05 1.11 12.16
CA TRP A 88 3.49 1.01 12.18
C TRP A 88 4.08 2.18 12.97
N GLU A 89 4.45 1.93 14.22
CA GLU A 89 5.10 2.92 15.07
C GLU A 89 6.52 3.19 14.56
N LYS A 90 6.86 4.47 14.42
CA LYS A 90 8.19 4.93 13.99
C LYS A 90 9.05 5.25 15.22
N SER A 91 10.30 4.86 15.17
CA SER A 91 11.29 5.21 16.21
C SER A 91 11.57 6.72 16.30
N LYS A 92 11.29 7.46 15.24
CA LYS A 92 11.43 8.92 15.18
C LYS A 92 10.17 9.55 14.59
N SER A 93 9.64 10.56 15.27
CA SER A 93 8.52 11.34 14.76
C SER A 93 8.95 12.24 13.61
N THR A 94 8.02 12.49 12.68
CA THR A 94 8.21 13.36 11.52
C THR A 94 7.32 14.61 11.60
N GLY A 95 7.62 15.63 10.80
CA GLY A 95 6.80 16.86 10.72
C GLY A 95 7.22 17.94 11.71
N TYR A 96 8.47 17.92 12.22
CA TYR A 96 8.95 18.90 13.21
C TYR A 96 8.84 20.37 12.76
N LEU A 97 8.93 20.66 11.46
CA LEU A 97 8.76 22.01 10.92
C LEU A 97 7.36 22.59 11.20
N ASN A 98 6.37 21.73 11.38
CA ASN A 98 5.00 22.10 11.66
C ASN A 98 4.59 21.86 13.12
N ALA A 99 5.52 21.52 14.01
CA ALA A 99 5.23 21.13 15.40
C ALA A 99 4.54 22.24 16.23
N LYS A 100 4.67 23.49 15.79
CA LYS A 100 3.96 24.64 16.41
C LYS A 100 2.50 24.78 15.94
N LYS A 101 2.09 24.07 14.87
CA LYS A 101 0.76 24.17 14.24
C LYS A 101 -0.06 22.89 14.39
N GLN A 102 0.59 21.75 14.49
CA GLN A 102 -0.04 20.44 14.58
C GLN A 102 0.89 19.42 15.27
N PRO A 103 0.35 18.35 15.86
CA PRO A 103 1.16 17.28 16.43
C PRO A 103 2.11 16.66 15.41
N MET A 104 3.29 16.23 15.88
CA MET A 104 4.20 15.44 15.08
C MET A 104 3.63 14.04 14.84
N ARG A 105 3.98 13.43 13.71
CA ARG A 105 3.57 12.07 13.36
C ARG A 105 4.61 11.05 13.84
N SER A 106 4.15 10.04 14.57
CA SER A 106 5.00 8.94 15.05
C SER A 106 4.62 7.58 14.48
N HIS A 107 3.64 7.51 13.58
CA HIS A 107 3.21 6.26 12.95
C HIS A 107 2.87 6.42 11.47
N GLU A 108 2.85 5.31 10.79
CA GLU A 108 2.24 5.11 9.46
C GLU A 108 1.21 4.00 9.54
N ASP A 109 0.30 3.99 8.58
CA ASP A 109 -0.70 2.94 8.45
C ASP A 109 -0.15 1.81 7.57
N ILE A 110 -0.54 0.57 7.89
CA ILE A 110 -0.40 -0.56 6.97
C ILE A 110 -1.82 -0.98 6.61
N VAL A 111 -2.20 -0.71 5.37
CA VAL A 111 -3.56 -0.93 4.87
C VAL A 111 -3.67 -2.32 4.26
N VAL A 112 -4.69 -3.08 4.65
CA VAL A 112 -4.88 -4.47 4.23
C VAL A 112 -6.19 -4.63 3.46
N PHE A 113 -6.09 -5.22 2.27
CA PHE A 113 -7.20 -5.57 1.40
C PHE A 113 -7.17 -7.06 1.07
N TYR A 114 -8.33 -7.68 0.95
CA TYR A 114 -8.49 -9.01 0.34
C TYR A 114 -9.95 -9.27 -0.04
N LYS A 115 -10.16 -10.20 -0.99
CA LYS A 115 -11.51 -10.66 -1.39
C LYS A 115 -11.97 -11.81 -0.51
N LYS A 116 -11.13 -12.84 -0.34
CA LYS A 116 -11.35 -14.00 0.53
C LYS A 116 -10.28 -14.03 1.61
N GLN A 117 -10.62 -14.57 2.76
CA GLN A 117 -9.70 -14.67 3.89
C GLN A 117 -8.36 -15.31 3.46
N PRO A 118 -7.24 -14.58 3.56
CA PRO A 118 -5.91 -15.14 3.33
C PRO A 118 -5.48 -16.05 4.47
N THR A 119 -4.37 -16.76 4.28
CA THR A 119 -3.72 -17.49 5.37
C THR A 119 -3.36 -16.52 6.50
N TYR A 120 -3.83 -16.82 7.69
CA TYR A 120 -3.54 -16.05 8.89
C TYR A 120 -3.08 -16.96 10.01
N ASN A 121 -1.87 -16.72 10.50
CA ASN A 121 -1.27 -17.47 11.61
C ASN A 121 -1.11 -16.52 12.81
N PRO A 122 -2.10 -16.42 13.71
CA PRO A 122 -2.03 -15.49 14.84
C PRO A 122 -0.88 -15.87 15.76
N GLN A 123 -0.08 -14.87 16.11
CA GLN A 123 0.95 -15.00 17.15
C GLN A 123 0.35 -14.52 18.48
N MET A 124 0.06 -15.48 19.34
CA MET A 124 -0.49 -15.15 20.66
C MET A 124 0.64 -14.67 21.58
N THR A 125 0.46 -13.49 22.16
CA THR A 125 1.32 -13.02 23.25
C THR A 125 0.78 -13.50 24.58
N VAL A 126 1.67 -13.97 25.42
CA VAL A 126 1.35 -14.37 26.82
C VAL A 126 1.36 -13.15 27.73
#